data_8a94c0d0c35c53b16e803b98bca7305c
#
_entry.id   8a94c0d0c35c53b16e803b98bca7305c
#
_cell.length_a   1.000
_cell.length_b   1.000
_cell.length_c   1.000
_cell.angle_alpha   90.00
_cell.angle_beta   90.00
_cell.angle_gamma   90.00
#
_symmetry.space_group_name_H-M   'P 1'
#
loop_
_entity.id
_entity.type
_entity.pdbx_description
1 polymer ?
#
loop_
_entity_poly.entity_id
_entity_poly.type
_entity_poly.pdbx_seq_one_letter_code
_entity_poly.pdbx_strand_id
1 'polypeptide(L)'
;MTTNKITPEELWAKQQISPLDVDYDLWNERRASIQTFSQMSQSCIFTVDVFKERYDFASDNFATIFGYNPTWIKTIRKQGDLLEERIHPDDRAQLIEHQIEHGQFIYSLPQEQRNDYQQIFQIRMLNARQEYVNVISRHQVIQKDKNGKAWMIMGAVSYTHLRAHETVLDL
;
A
#
# COMPACT_ATOMS: atom_id res chain seq x y z
N MET A 1 6.92 -29.72 13.14
CA MET A 1 7.20 -28.39 13.70
C MET A 1 6.02 -27.51 13.37
N THR A 2 5.14 -27.25 14.33
CA THR A 2 3.98 -26.36 14.19
C THR A 2 4.53 -24.94 14.13
N THR A 3 4.60 -24.37 12.95
CA THR A 3 4.81 -22.93 12.77
C THR A 3 3.64 -22.21 13.46
N ASN A 4 3.93 -21.57 14.58
CA ASN A 4 2.99 -20.73 15.29
C ASN A 4 2.66 -19.55 14.36
N LYS A 5 1.59 -19.65 13.57
CA LYS A 5 1.15 -18.56 12.68
C LYS A 5 0.69 -17.41 13.58
N ILE A 6 1.39 -16.29 13.50
CA ILE A 6 0.98 -15.04 14.16
C ILE A 6 -0.39 -14.64 13.62
N THR A 7 -1.34 -14.31 14.51
CA THR A 7 -2.65 -13.81 14.07
C THR A 7 -2.56 -12.37 13.58
N PRO A 8 -3.52 -11.88 12.77
CA PRO A 8 -3.59 -10.47 12.38
C PRO A 8 -3.55 -9.53 13.59
N GLU A 9 -4.26 -9.87 14.67
CA GLU A 9 -4.31 -9.08 15.90
C GLU A 9 -2.94 -9.01 16.59
N GLU A 10 -2.21 -10.13 16.65
CA GLU A 10 -0.84 -10.16 17.19
C GLU A 10 0.13 -9.34 16.33
N LEU A 11 -0.05 -9.36 15.00
CA LEU A 11 0.74 -8.56 14.07
C LEU A 11 0.48 -7.06 14.30
N TRP A 12 -0.77 -6.66 14.43
CA TRP A 12 -1.18 -5.28 14.70
C TRP A 12 -0.73 -4.82 16.09
N ALA A 13 -0.80 -5.68 17.12
CA ALA A 13 -0.30 -5.37 18.46
C ALA A 13 1.20 -5.04 18.46
N LYS A 14 1.99 -5.71 17.63
CA LYS A 14 3.42 -5.41 17.46
C LYS A 14 3.69 -4.05 16.78
N GLN A 15 2.70 -3.50 16.09
CA GLN A 15 2.80 -2.24 15.35
C GLN A 15 2.30 -1.02 16.14
N GLN A 16 1.97 -1.15 17.43
CA GLN A 16 1.57 0.01 18.24
C GLN A 16 2.67 1.07 18.25
N ILE A 17 2.33 2.26 17.73
CA ILE A 17 3.21 3.42 17.61
C ILE A 17 2.78 4.44 18.67
N SER A 18 3.76 5.04 19.38
CA SER A 18 3.50 6.14 20.31
C SER A 18 3.54 7.49 19.58
N PRO A 19 2.72 8.47 19.96
CA PRO A 19 2.81 9.84 19.43
C PRO A 19 4.19 10.48 19.61
N LEU A 20 4.95 10.07 20.64
CA LEU A 20 6.29 10.57 20.92
C LEU A 20 7.37 9.98 20.00
N ASP A 21 7.04 8.92 19.28
CA ASP A 21 7.99 8.18 18.44
C ASP A 21 7.91 8.60 16.97
N VAL A 22 6.98 9.48 16.60
CA VAL A 22 6.76 9.98 15.23
C VAL A 22 7.21 11.44 15.10
N ASP A 23 7.83 11.77 13.96
CA ASP A 23 8.34 13.10 13.64
C ASP A 23 7.63 13.62 12.38
N TYR A 24 6.54 14.36 12.60
CA TYR A 24 5.74 14.91 11.50
C TYR A 24 6.41 16.07 10.77
N ASP A 25 7.36 16.78 11.38
CA ASP A 25 8.08 17.86 10.70
C ASP A 25 9.00 17.26 9.64
N LEU A 26 9.78 16.25 10.01
CA LEU A 26 10.59 15.47 9.07
C LEU A 26 9.71 14.81 7.99
N TRP A 27 8.54 14.28 8.37
CA TRP A 27 7.62 13.68 7.41
C TRP A 27 7.09 14.69 6.39
N ASN A 28 6.73 15.90 6.81
CA ASN A 28 6.21 16.94 5.92
C ASN A 28 7.23 17.34 4.84
N GLU A 29 8.53 17.41 5.19
CA GLU A 29 9.60 17.65 4.22
C GLU A 29 9.70 16.51 3.18
N ARG A 30 9.66 15.26 3.63
CA ARG A 30 9.71 14.09 2.75
C ARG A 30 8.48 13.96 1.87
N ARG A 31 7.31 14.26 2.41
CA ARG A 31 6.05 14.24 1.66
C ARG A 31 6.07 15.18 0.46
N ALA A 32 6.69 16.35 0.56
CA ALA A 32 6.84 17.27 -0.56
C ALA A 32 7.62 16.64 -1.72
N SER A 33 8.67 15.87 -1.44
CA SER A 33 9.43 15.14 -2.46
C SER A 33 8.59 14.04 -3.12
N ILE A 34 7.79 13.31 -2.34
CA ILE A 34 6.86 12.28 -2.86
C ILE A 34 5.81 12.92 -3.76
N GLN A 35 5.27 14.05 -3.38
CA GLN A 35 4.30 14.80 -4.18
C GLN A 35 4.89 15.23 -5.52
N THR A 36 6.11 15.75 -5.53
CA THR A 36 6.83 16.12 -6.76
C THR A 36 7.08 14.90 -7.65
N PHE A 37 7.57 13.80 -7.07
CA PHE A 37 7.79 12.54 -7.79
C PHE A 37 6.49 12.00 -8.40
N SER A 38 5.38 12.06 -7.67
CA SER A 38 4.09 11.55 -8.13
C SER A 38 3.56 12.23 -9.39
N GLN A 39 3.94 13.50 -9.63
CA GLN A 39 3.58 14.23 -10.84
C GLN A 39 4.27 13.70 -12.10
N MET A 40 5.44 13.07 -11.95
CA MET A 40 6.19 12.45 -13.05
C MET A 40 5.84 10.95 -13.22
N SER A 41 5.15 10.37 -12.27
CA SER A 41 4.79 8.96 -12.26
C SER A 41 3.51 8.71 -13.07
N GLN A 42 3.44 7.60 -13.80
CA GLN A 42 2.21 7.11 -14.41
C GLN A 42 1.39 6.22 -13.46
N SER A 43 1.93 5.93 -12.28
CA SER A 43 1.25 5.13 -11.25
C SER A 43 0.43 6.02 -10.31
N CYS A 44 -0.63 5.45 -9.72
CA CYS A 44 -1.28 6.06 -8.57
C CYS A 44 -0.38 5.90 -7.36
N ILE A 45 0.13 7.00 -6.83
CA ILE A 45 0.97 7.01 -5.63
C ILE A 45 0.10 7.41 -4.44
N PHE A 46 0.23 6.68 -3.34
CA PHE A 46 -0.40 7.05 -2.08
C PHE A 46 0.53 6.78 -0.91
N THR A 47 0.28 7.44 0.21
CA THR A 47 0.92 7.12 1.49
C THR A 47 -0.12 6.86 2.56
N VAL A 48 0.19 5.91 3.44
CA VAL A 48 -0.62 5.54 4.61
C VAL A 48 0.15 5.91 5.86
N ASP A 49 -0.48 6.71 6.72
CA ASP A 49 -0.04 6.95 8.08
C ASP A 49 -0.60 5.84 8.97
N VAL A 50 0.26 4.89 9.34
CA VAL A 50 -0.14 3.73 10.16
C VAL A 50 -0.54 4.16 11.57
N PHE A 51 0.08 5.21 12.11
CA PHE A 51 -0.24 5.74 13.43
C PHE A 51 -1.63 6.41 13.46
N LYS A 52 -1.98 7.19 12.43
CA LYS A 52 -3.29 7.85 12.32
C LYS A 52 -4.34 6.97 11.64
N GLU A 53 -3.96 5.79 11.18
CA GLU A 53 -4.83 4.83 10.46
C GLU A 53 -5.58 5.48 9.31
N ARG A 54 -4.87 6.24 8.46
CA ARG A 54 -5.46 6.95 7.32
C ARG A 54 -4.50 7.12 6.16
N TYR A 55 -5.06 7.39 4.98
CA TYR A 55 -4.28 7.90 3.85
C TYR A 55 -3.81 9.33 4.13
N ASP A 56 -2.50 9.59 4.02
CA ASP A 56 -1.91 10.92 4.20
C ASP A 56 -1.80 11.66 2.86
N PHE A 57 -1.51 10.92 1.78
CA PHE A 57 -1.37 11.45 0.43
C PHE A 57 -1.98 10.50 -0.60
N ALA A 58 -2.55 11.06 -1.67
CA ALA A 58 -2.97 10.35 -2.88
C ALA A 58 -2.72 11.25 -4.09
N SER A 59 -2.07 10.70 -5.13
CA SER A 59 -1.76 11.44 -6.36
C SER A 59 -2.98 11.65 -7.25
N ASP A 60 -2.92 12.65 -8.12
CA ASP A 60 -4.01 12.98 -9.06
C ASP A 60 -4.26 11.85 -10.09
N ASN A 61 -3.31 10.94 -10.28
CA ASN A 61 -3.46 9.78 -11.14
C ASN A 61 -4.63 8.86 -10.74
N PHE A 62 -5.07 8.88 -9.48
CA PHE A 62 -6.29 8.17 -9.07
C PHE A 62 -7.53 8.65 -9.83
N ALA A 63 -7.61 9.94 -10.14
CA ALA A 63 -8.70 10.47 -10.96
C ALA A 63 -8.61 9.98 -12.41
N THR A 64 -7.40 9.97 -12.97
CA THR A 64 -7.17 9.58 -14.38
C THR A 64 -7.35 8.07 -14.59
N ILE A 65 -6.81 7.24 -13.70
CA ILE A 65 -6.77 5.77 -13.86
C ILE A 65 -8.06 5.12 -13.36
N PHE A 66 -8.55 5.51 -12.19
CA PHE A 66 -9.69 4.88 -11.55
C PHE A 66 -10.97 5.73 -11.57
N GLY A 67 -10.87 7.03 -11.90
CA GLY A 67 -11.96 7.99 -11.77
C GLY A 67 -12.25 8.39 -10.31
N TYR A 68 -11.34 8.15 -9.37
CA TYR A 68 -11.49 8.49 -7.96
C TYR A 68 -10.94 9.87 -7.64
N ASN A 69 -11.67 10.65 -6.87
CA ASN A 69 -11.17 11.94 -6.39
C ASN A 69 -10.06 11.70 -5.32
N PRO A 70 -8.81 12.19 -5.56
CA PRO A 70 -7.71 12.01 -4.60
C PRO A 70 -7.99 12.63 -3.23
N THR A 71 -8.76 13.72 -3.18
CA THR A 71 -9.16 14.35 -1.92
C THR A 71 -10.08 13.43 -1.11
N TRP A 72 -10.98 12.71 -1.78
CA TRP A 72 -11.84 11.73 -1.14
C TRP A 72 -11.04 10.58 -0.54
N ILE A 73 -10.00 10.05 -1.24
CA ILE A 73 -9.15 8.97 -0.71
C ILE A 73 -8.54 9.38 0.64
N LYS A 74 -8.09 10.61 0.78
CA LYS A 74 -7.52 11.13 2.05
C LYS A 74 -8.52 11.21 3.20
N THR A 75 -9.81 11.16 2.94
CA THR A 75 -10.84 11.14 3.98
C THR A 75 -11.13 9.73 4.52
N ILE A 76 -10.65 8.69 3.83
CA ILE A 76 -10.88 7.30 4.18
C ILE A 76 -10.01 6.94 5.38
N ARG A 77 -10.63 6.37 6.40
CA ARG A 77 -9.93 5.73 7.52
C ARG A 77 -9.65 4.27 7.17
N LYS A 78 -8.54 3.73 7.64
CA LYS A 78 -8.12 2.36 7.36
C LYS A 78 -9.11 1.30 7.86
N GLN A 79 -9.81 1.56 8.95
CA GLN A 79 -10.93 0.70 9.38
C GLN A 79 -12.16 0.98 8.50
N GLY A 80 -12.54 -0.01 7.69
CA GLY A 80 -13.56 0.15 6.65
C GLY A 80 -13.00 0.83 5.40
N ASP A 81 -11.78 0.46 5.03
CA ASP A 81 -11.04 1.01 3.89
C ASP A 81 -11.81 0.79 2.60
N LEU A 82 -12.37 1.89 2.09
CA LEU A 82 -13.12 1.88 0.84
C LEU A 82 -12.27 1.43 -0.36
N LEU A 83 -10.94 1.58 -0.30
CA LEU A 83 -10.06 1.02 -1.33
C LEU A 83 -9.94 -0.50 -1.19
N GLU A 84 -9.90 -1.06 0.01
CA GLU A 84 -9.95 -2.50 0.22
C GLU A 84 -11.28 -3.09 -0.24
N GLU A 85 -12.40 -2.39 -0.04
CA GLU A 85 -13.72 -2.79 -0.55
C GLU A 85 -13.79 -2.77 -2.08
N ARG A 86 -12.93 -2.02 -2.76
CA ARG A 86 -12.81 -1.96 -4.21
C ARG A 86 -11.97 -3.10 -4.80
N ILE A 87 -11.26 -3.85 -3.98
CA ILE A 87 -10.55 -5.06 -4.41
C ILE A 87 -11.56 -6.18 -4.65
N HIS A 88 -11.38 -6.93 -5.74
CA HIS A 88 -12.25 -8.07 -6.03
C HIS A 88 -12.29 -9.04 -4.85
N PRO A 89 -13.45 -9.58 -4.46
CA PRO A 89 -13.58 -10.42 -3.25
C PRO A 89 -12.59 -11.59 -3.20
N ASP A 90 -12.37 -12.29 -4.32
CA ASP A 90 -11.43 -13.41 -4.37
C ASP A 90 -9.99 -12.98 -4.14
N ASP A 91 -9.60 -11.80 -4.66
CA ASP A 91 -8.24 -11.28 -4.53
C ASP A 91 -8.00 -10.73 -3.11
N ARG A 92 -9.05 -10.24 -2.45
CA ARG A 92 -8.98 -9.69 -1.09
C ARG A 92 -8.55 -10.75 -0.07
N ALA A 93 -9.12 -11.95 -0.14
CA ALA A 93 -8.77 -13.04 0.77
C ALA A 93 -7.29 -13.41 0.64
N GLN A 94 -6.78 -13.54 -0.58
CA GLN A 94 -5.37 -13.82 -0.85
C GLN A 94 -4.46 -12.67 -0.41
N LEU A 95 -4.89 -11.42 -0.63
CA LEU A 95 -4.14 -10.24 -0.22
C LEU A 95 -3.92 -10.22 1.30
N ILE A 96 -4.95 -10.49 2.09
CA ILE A 96 -4.86 -10.54 3.55
C ILE A 96 -3.86 -11.61 3.99
N GLU A 97 -3.92 -12.81 3.39
CA GLU A 97 -2.98 -13.88 3.68
C GLU A 97 -1.54 -13.46 3.36
N HIS A 98 -1.30 -12.90 2.19
CA HIS A 98 0.03 -12.41 1.79
C HIS A 98 0.53 -11.25 2.66
N GLN A 99 -0.35 -10.38 3.14
CA GLN A 99 0.03 -9.30 4.06
C GLN A 99 0.50 -9.86 5.41
N ILE A 100 -0.16 -10.89 5.92
CA ILE A 100 0.23 -11.57 7.16
C ILE A 100 1.59 -12.26 6.98
N GLU A 101 1.78 -13.01 5.90
CA GLU A 101 3.04 -13.69 5.59
C GLU A 101 4.19 -12.70 5.41
N HIS A 102 3.96 -11.60 4.68
CA HIS A 102 4.93 -10.53 4.52
C HIS A 102 5.29 -9.88 5.86
N GLY A 103 4.30 -9.60 6.71
CA GLY A 103 4.53 -9.06 8.04
C GLY A 103 5.39 -10.00 8.91
N GLN A 104 5.10 -11.30 8.89
CA GLN A 104 5.89 -12.33 9.59
C GLN A 104 7.34 -12.34 9.09
N PHE A 105 7.53 -12.32 7.77
CA PHE A 105 8.84 -12.26 7.14
C PHE A 105 9.61 -11.00 7.57
N ILE A 106 9.01 -9.82 7.43
CA ILE A 106 9.65 -8.55 7.78
C ILE A 106 10.06 -8.53 9.26
N TYR A 107 9.20 -9.01 10.17
CA TYR A 107 9.54 -9.06 11.60
C TYR A 107 10.58 -10.13 11.96
N SER A 108 10.82 -11.12 11.11
CA SER A 108 11.91 -12.07 11.27
C SER A 108 13.29 -11.49 10.93
N LEU A 109 13.31 -10.37 10.19
CA LEU A 109 14.55 -9.72 9.77
C LEU A 109 15.11 -8.77 10.85
N PRO A 110 16.44 -8.55 10.87
CA PRO A 110 17.05 -7.44 11.58
C PRO A 110 16.38 -6.10 11.22
N GLN A 111 16.27 -5.20 12.19
CA GLN A 111 15.54 -3.94 12.03
C GLN A 111 16.06 -3.08 10.88
N GLU A 112 17.36 -3.07 10.65
CA GLU A 112 18.02 -2.33 9.58
C GLU A 112 17.64 -2.82 8.18
N GLN A 113 17.31 -4.10 8.01
CA GLN A 113 17.01 -4.72 6.72
C GLN A 113 15.51 -4.62 6.33
N ARG A 114 14.63 -4.27 7.25
CA ARG A 114 13.18 -4.32 7.04
C ARG A 114 12.66 -3.40 5.95
N ASN A 115 13.40 -2.34 5.60
CA ASN A 115 13.02 -1.41 4.54
C ASN A 115 13.50 -1.82 3.15
N ASP A 116 14.36 -2.86 3.07
CA ASP A 116 14.93 -3.29 1.79
C ASP A 116 13.95 -4.13 0.97
N TYR A 117 12.80 -4.46 1.56
CA TYR A 117 11.80 -5.34 0.95
C TYR A 117 10.54 -4.58 0.57
N GLN A 118 10.02 -4.90 -0.60
CA GLN A 118 8.73 -4.43 -1.11
C GLN A 118 7.74 -5.59 -1.11
N GLN A 119 6.49 -5.27 -0.84
CA GLN A 119 5.38 -6.16 -1.14
C GLN A 119 4.86 -5.83 -2.54
N ILE A 120 4.78 -6.83 -3.42
CA ILE A 120 4.26 -6.66 -4.78
C ILE A 120 3.18 -7.71 -4.99
N PHE A 121 2.02 -7.28 -5.44
CA PHE A 121 0.91 -8.18 -5.75
C PHE A 121 0.09 -7.67 -6.94
N GLN A 122 -0.52 -8.60 -7.65
CA GLN A 122 -1.47 -8.32 -8.73
C GLN A 122 -2.87 -8.55 -8.19
N ILE A 123 -3.76 -7.57 -8.39
CA ILE A 123 -5.14 -7.61 -7.93
C ILE A 123 -6.06 -6.98 -8.97
N ARG A 124 -7.35 -7.29 -8.87
CA ARG A 124 -8.42 -6.61 -9.59
C ARG A 124 -9.03 -5.54 -8.69
N MET A 125 -9.04 -4.30 -9.17
CA MET A 125 -9.67 -3.17 -8.47
C MET A 125 -10.83 -2.61 -9.26
N LEU A 126 -11.93 -2.32 -8.57
CA LEU A 126 -13.13 -1.70 -9.14
C LEU A 126 -12.83 -0.22 -9.40
N ASN A 127 -13.06 0.26 -10.63
CA ASN A 127 -12.97 1.69 -10.95
C ASN A 127 -14.30 2.43 -10.66
N ALA A 128 -14.33 3.73 -10.87
CA ALA A 128 -15.54 4.54 -10.66
C ALA A 128 -16.70 4.18 -11.63
N ARG A 129 -16.41 3.50 -12.75
CA ARG A 129 -17.40 3.01 -13.69
C ARG A 129 -17.94 1.62 -13.33
N GLN A 130 -17.57 1.09 -12.16
CA GLN A 130 -17.95 -0.24 -11.69
C GLN A 130 -17.37 -1.38 -12.56
N GLU A 131 -16.20 -1.17 -13.13
CA GLU A 131 -15.47 -2.17 -13.89
C GLU A 131 -14.24 -2.62 -13.11
N TYR A 132 -13.96 -3.93 -13.08
CA TYR A 132 -12.71 -4.44 -12.50
C TYR A 132 -11.56 -4.29 -13.49
N VAL A 133 -10.49 -3.66 -13.03
CA VAL A 133 -9.25 -3.47 -13.78
C VAL A 133 -8.10 -4.19 -13.10
N ASN A 134 -7.23 -4.83 -13.89
CA ASN A 134 -6.03 -5.49 -13.36
C ASN A 134 -4.96 -4.45 -13.05
N VAL A 135 -4.41 -4.53 -11.86
CA VAL A 135 -3.36 -3.64 -11.39
C VAL A 135 -2.24 -4.41 -10.71
N ILE A 136 -1.03 -3.85 -10.78
CA ILE A 136 0.08 -4.25 -9.92
C ILE A 136 0.20 -3.19 -8.83
N SER A 137 0.11 -3.63 -7.59
CA SER A 137 0.29 -2.79 -6.41
C SER A 137 1.62 -3.13 -5.74
N ARG A 138 2.40 -2.09 -5.41
CA ARG A 138 3.68 -2.20 -4.71
C ARG A 138 3.62 -1.40 -3.44
N HIS A 139 3.98 -2.00 -2.32
CA HIS A 139 3.98 -1.34 -1.03
C HIS A 139 5.36 -1.44 -0.39
N GLN A 140 5.80 -0.36 0.22
CA GLN A 140 7.08 -0.28 0.93
C GLN A 140 6.97 0.65 2.12
N VAL A 141 7.60 0.26 3.23
CA VAL A 141 7.80 1.17 4.37
C VAL A 141 8.83 2.22 3.98
N ILE A 142 8.45 3.48 4.00
CA ILE A 142 9.33 4.60 3.61
C ILE A 142 9.77 5.43 4.82
N GLN A 143 9.08 5.31 5.95
CA GLN A 143 9.45 5.93 7.21
C GLN A 143 9.14 5.01 8.38
N LYS A 144 10.10 4.87 9.27
CA LYS A 144 9.94 4.18 10.57
C LYS A 144 9.77 5.21 11.69
N ASP A 145 9.14 4.78 12.77
CA ASP A 145 9.18 5.50 14.04
C ASP A 145 10.57 5.37 14.72
N LYS A 146 10.76 6.01 15.86
CA LYS A 146 12.03 5.96 16.62
C LYS A 146 12.40 4.55 17.10
N ASN A 147 11.44 3.65 17.20
CA ASN A 147 11.62 2.26 17.62
C ASN A 147 11.77 1.30 16.43
N GLY A 148 11.81 1.82 15.18
CA GLY A 148 11.98 1.03 13.97
C GLY A 148 10.71 0.33 13.48
N LYS A 149 9.54 0.71 13.99
CA LYS A 149 8.26 0.21 13.52
C LYS A 149 7.84 0.94 12.24
N ALA A 150 7.11 0.26 11.37
CA ALA A 150 6.56 0.85 10.15
C ALA A 150 5.57 1.97 10.51
N TRP A 151 5.92 3.21 10.16
CA TRP A 151 5.07 4.37 10.41
C TRP A 151 4.41 4.88 9.14
N MET A 152 5.19 5.16 8.08
CA MET A 152 4.64 5.56 6.80
C MET A 152 4.91 4.50 5.74
N ILE A 153 3.86 4.08 5.06
CA ILE A 153 3.90 3.14 3.95
C ILE A 153 3.56 3.90 2.68
N MET A 154 4.37 3.74 1.65
CA MET A 154 4.06 4.21 0.29
C MET A 154 3.54 3.05 -0.54
N GLY A 155 2.46 3.30 -1.26
CA GLY A 155 1.94 2.41 -2.29
C GLY A 155 2.02 3.04 -3.67
N ALA A 156 2.30 2.20 -4.67
CA ALA A 156 2.24 2.55 -6.08
C ALA A 156 1.38 1.53 -6.82
N VAL A 157 0.27 1.99 -7.39
CA VAL A 157 -0.66 1.16 -8.15
C VAL A 157 -0.55 1.51 -9.63
N SER A 158 -0.17 0.52 -10.43
CA SER A 158 -0.02 0.64 -11.87
C SER A 158 -1.10 -0.17 -12.58
N TYR A 159 -1.75 0.43 -13.57
CA TYR A 159 -2.65 -0.28 -14.46
C TYR A 159 -1.85 -1.24 -15.35
N THR A 160 -2.26 -2.49 -15.43
CA THR A 160 -1.67 -3.43 -16.38
C THR A 160 -2.61 -3.61 -17.56
N HIS A 161 -2.21 -3.09 -18.72
CA HIS A 161 -2.79 -3.50 -19.98
C HIS A 161 -2.25 -4.90 -20.35
N LEU A 162 -2.65 -5.93 -19.60
CA LEU A 162 -2.57 -7.27 -20.14
C LEU A 162 -3.72 -7.37 -21.15
N ARG A 163 -3.47 -6.97 -22.41
CA ARG A 163 -4.24 -7.49 -23.51
C ARG A 163 -4.07 -9.00 -23.46
N ALA A 164 -5.12 -9.72 -23.11
CA ALA A 164 -5.20 -11.12 -23.44
C ALA A 164 -4.96 -11.22 -24.95
N HIS A 165 -3.92 -11.99 -25.34
CA HIS A 165 -3.53 -12.25 -26.73
C HIS A 165 -2.99 -11.05 -27.54
N GLU A 166 -1.73 -10.68 -27.33
CA GLU A 166 -0.82 -10.52 -28.45
C GLU A 166 0.23 -11.65 -28.29
N THR A 167 -0.08 -12.81 -28.84
CA THR A 167 0.93 -13.75 -29.29
C THR A 167 1.77 -13.01 -30.31
N VAL A 168 3.00 -12.69 -29.94
CA VAL A 168 4.05 -12.38 -30.92
C VAL A 168 4.35 -13.70 -31.63
N LEU A 169 3.57 -14.01 -32.64
CA LEU A 169 3.89 -14.95 -33.67
C LEU A 169 3.54 -14.24 -34.98
N ASP A 170 4.56 -13.57 -35.51
CA ASP A 170 4.80 -13.43 -36.96
C ASP A 170 6.06 -12.61 -37.18
N LEU A 171 7.18 -13.36 -37.22
CA LEU A 171 8.33 -13.08 -38.08
C LEU A 171 8.82 -14.38 -38.63
#